data_5fd14ccf97c1e68d0798f79509320834
#
_entry.id   5fd14ccf97c1e68d0798f79509320834
#
_cell.length_a   1.000
_cell.length_b   1.000
_cell.length_c   1.000
_cell.angle_alpha   90.00
_cell.angle_beta   90.00
_cell.angle_gamma   90.00
#
_symmetry.space_group_name_H-M   'P 1'
#
loop_
_entity.id
_entity.type
_entity.pdbx_description
1 polymer ?
#
loop_
_entity_poly.entity_id
_entity_poly.type
_entity_poly.pdbx_seq_one_letter_code
_entity_poly.pdbx_strand_id
1 'polypeptide(L)'
;MRKSGRRLLALALLWPVLLVPSQAPARELLAVGAPFERVFEYQESGEYGGLGAELLRLMAARTGNTVRFRMVPWARAQAMLVQGQADILIGPYKTPERIASMGFSDKPFYQDQMVFYTRQDASFGWDGDYAVLKNRRVVLLNGWAYGAEWERVRPGLQVSVANNVENGLKMLVHNHVDVFVSNRRNTDPVIARLGYGRQVKPLPKVIEVQNGYFAFPRSPTFDKLRLQFDQELNNLIETGELKKLGKRYDVSVP
;
A
#
# COMPACT_ATOMS: atom_id res chain seq x y z
N MET A 1 -76.14 -52.75 -18.72
CA MET A 1 -74.81 -52.48 -19.26
C MET A 1 -74.15 -51.34 -18.48
N ARG A 2 -73.24 -51.69 -17.54
CA ARG A 2 -72.53 -50.73 -16.68
C ARG A 2 -71.16 -50.40 -17.28
N LYS A 3 -70.90 -49.16 -17.62
CA LYS A 3 -69.61 -48.71 -18.05
C LYS A 3 -68.77 -48.20 -16.82
N SER A 4 -67.71 -48.93 -16.51
CA SER A 4 -66.76 -48.65 -15.45
C SER A 4 -65.73 -47.66 -15.99
N GLY A 5 -65.72 -46.42 -15.46
CA GLY A 5 -64.73 -45.41 -15.74
C GLY A 5 -63.47 -45.53 -14.84
N ARG A 6 -62.32 -45.88 -15.39
CA ARG A 6 -61.03 -45.86 -14.71
C ARG A 6 -60.53 -44.41 -14.63
N ARG A 7 -60.43 -43.88 -13.40
CA ARG A 7 -59.73 -42.62 -13.13
C ARG A 7 -58.25 -42.95 -12.97
N LEU A 8 -57.44 -42.43 -13.89
CA LEU A 8 -55.97 -42.38 -13.77
C LEU A 8 -55.60 -41.21 -12.83
N LEU A 9 -55.06 -41.55 -11.67
CA LEU A 9 -54.38 -40.57 -10.80
C LEU A 9 -52.97 -40.34 -11.37
N ALA A 10 -52.72 -39.14 -11.88
CA ALA A 10 -51.38 -38.68 -12.23
C ALA A 10 -50.66 -38.20 -10.94
N LEU A 11 -49.70 -38.99 -10.47
CA LEU A 11 -48.79 -38.60 -9.40
C LEU A 11 -47.76 -37.61 -9.98
N ALA A 12 -47.89 -36.32 -9.67
CA ALA A 12 -46.89 -35.32 -9.98
C ALA A 12 -45.71 -35.46 -9.00
N LEU A 13 -44.60 -36.04 -9.46
CA LEU A 13 -43.32 -36.02 -8.73
C LEU A 13 -42.78 -34.59 -8.72
N LEU A 14 -42.90 -33.89 -7.60
CA LEU A 14 -42.20 -32.64 -7.29
C LEU A 14 -40.74 -32.99 -6.95
N TRP A 15 -39.86 -32.80 -7.92
CA TRP A 15 -38.42 -32.88 -7.71
C TRP A 15 -37.96 -31.59 -7.01
N PRO A 16 -37.31 -31.66 -5.83
CA PRO A 16 -36.79 -30.48 -5.19
C PRO A 16 -35.61 -29.95 -6.05
N VAL A 17 -35.77 -28.76 -6.62
CA VAL A 17 -34.70 -28.02 -7.26
C VAL A 17 -33.77 -27.56 -6.14
N LEU A 18 -32.66 -28.28 -5.94
CA LEU A 18 -31.55 -27.87 -5.11
C LEU A 18 -30.93 -26.64 -5.77
N LEU A 19 -31.25 -25.45 -5.26
CA LEU A 19 -30.54 -24.20 -5.54
C LEU A 19 -29.11 -24.35 -5.02
N VAL A 20 -28.22 -24.87 -5.87
CA VAL A 20 -26.75 -24.78 -5.62
C VAL A 20 -26.39 -23.31 -5.72
N PRO A 21 -25.89 -22.70 -4.63
CA PRO A 21 -25.41 -21.31 -4.73
C PRO A 21 -24.31 -21.26 -5.79
N SER A 22 -24.54 -20.51 -6.86
CA SER A 22 -23.54 -20.23 -7.88
C SER A 22 -22.40 -19.44 -7.23
N GLN A 23 -21.34 -20.13 -6.82
CA GLN A 23 -20.11 -19.48 -6.43
C GLN A 23 -19.55 -18.82 -7.69
N ALA A 24 -19.42 -17.49 -7.65
CA ALA A 24 -18.72 -16.76 -8.69
C ALA A 24 -17.33 -17.41 -8.88
N PRO A 25 -16.87 -17.61 -10.13
CA PRO A 25 -15.57 -18.24 -10.36
C PRO A 25 -14.47 -17.45 -9.65
N ALA A 26 -13.56 -18.15 -8.96
CA ALA A 26 -12.40 -17.59 -8.31
C ALA A 26 -11.60 -16.75 -9.33
N ARG A 27 -11.39 -15.48 -9.02
CA ARG A 27 -10.62 -14.55 -9.88
C ARG A 27 -9.19 -14.47 -9.37
N GLU A 28 -8.21 -14.56 -10.28
CA GLU A 28 -6.82 -14.21 -9.98
C GLU A 28 -6.66 -12.70 -10.09
N LEU A 29 -6.37 -12.03 -8.98
CA LEU A 29 -6.18 -10.59 -8.89
C LEU A 29 -4.69 -10.25 -9.07
N LEU A 30 -4.37 -9.26 -9.89
CA LEU A 30 -3.02 -8.72 -10.01
C LEU A 30 -2.82 -7.57 -9.01
N ALA A 31 -2.00 -7.81 -7.98
CA ALA A 31 -1.54 -6.78 -7.06
C ALA A 31 -0.16 -6.27 -7.47
N VAL A 32 -0.01 -4.94 -7.53
CA VAL A 32 1.24 -4.27 -7.91
C VAL A 32 1.72 -3.33 -6.80
N GLY A 33 3.03 -3.10 -6.75
CA GLY A 33 3.66 -2.16 -5.82
C GLY A 33 5.13 -1.96 -6.16
N ALA A 34 5.78 -1.04 -5.44
CA ALA A 34 7.23 -0.89 -5.43
C ALA A 34 7.83 -1.65 -4.23
N PRO A 35 9.17 -1.83 -4.19
CA PRO A 35 9.81 -2.34 -2.99
C PRO A 35 9.56 -1.40 -1.81
N PHE A 36 8.79 -1.88 -0.84
CA PHE A 36 8.50 -1.21 0.42
C PHE A 36 8.89 -2.15 1.56
N GLU A 37 10.00 -1.86 2.21
CA GLU A 37 10.57 -2.66 3.29
C GLU A 37 9.46 -3.13 4.26
N ARG A 38 9.38 -4.43 4.53
CA ARG A 38 8.42 -5.07 5.45
C ARG A 38 6.93 -5.00 5.06
N VAL A 39 6.57 -4.19 4.07
CA VAL A 39 5.18 -4.05 3.57
C VAL A 39 4.98 -4.81 2.27
N PHE A 40 5.88 -4.63 1.31
CA PHE A 40 5.88 -5.36 0.05
C PHE A 40 7.31 -5.49 -0.45
N GLU A 41 7.86 -6.67 -0.32
CA GLU A 41 9.27 -6.95 -0.60
C GLU A 41 9.43 -8.31 -1.29
N TYR A 42 10.59 -8.51 -1.92
CA TYR A 42 10.98 -9.79 -2.48
C TYR A 42 11.86 -10.50 -1.47
N GLN A 43 11.42 -11.66 -1.01
CA GLN A 43 12.11 -12.43 0.02
C GLN A 43 13.22 -13.29 -0.58
N GLU A 44 14.16 -13.73 0.24
CA GLU A 44 15.22 -14.66 -0.15
C GLU A 44 14.69 -16.01 -0.68
N SER A 45 13.49 -16.40 -0.26
CA SER A 45 12.78 -17.58 -0.77
C SER A 45 12.39 -17.48 -2.25
N GLY A 46 12.50 -16.31 -2.87
CA GLY A 46 12.02 -16.08 -4.24
C GLY A 46 10.55 -15.71 -4.31
N GLU A 47 9.90 -15.45 -3.17
CA GLU A 47 8.49 -15.07 -3.09
C GLU A 47 8.30 -13.61 -2.70
N TYR A 48 7.13 -13.06 -3.02
CA TYR A 48 6.72 -11.76 -2.52
C TYR A 48 6.22 -11.88 -1.08
N GLY A 49 6.70 -11.02 -0.18
CA GLY A 49 6.35 -11.00 1.23
C GLY A 49 6.05 -9.61 1.76
N GLY A 50 5.99 -9.51 3.10
CA GLY A 50 5.67 -8.31 3.84
C GLY A 50 4.18 -8.22 4.23
N LEU A 51 3.87 -7.29 5.13
CA LEU A 51 2.53 -7.12 5.72
C LEU A 51 1.45 -6.97 4.65
N GLY A 52 1.66 -6.15 3.64
CA GLY A 52 0.68 -5.90 2.57
C GLY A 52 0.41 -7.13 1.71
N ALA A 53 1.46 -7.90 1.38
CA ALA A 53 1.31 -9.14 0.60
C ALA A 53 0.54 -10.20 1.39
N GLU A 54 0.84 -10.37 2.68
CA GLU A 54 0.14 -11.33 3.54
C GLU A 54 -1.32 -10.98 3.74
N LEU A 55 -1.63 -9.71 4.03
CA LEU A 55 -3.01 -9.24 4.14
C LEU A 55 -3.80 -9.49 2.86
N LEU A 56 -3.23 -9.21 1.69
CA LEU A 56 -3.91 -9.46 0.42
C LEU A 56 -4.18 -10.94 0.18
N ARG A 57 -3.24 -11.85 0.52
CA ARG A 57 -3.49 -13.29 0.42
C ARG A 57 -4.64 -13.74 1.33
N LEU A 58 -4.65 -13.25 2.59
CA LEU A 58 -5.72 -13.57 3.54
C LEU A 58 -7.09 -13.07 3.07
N MET A 59 -7.17 -11.79 2.68
CA MET A 59 -8.43 -11.19 2.21
C MET A 59 -8.91 -11.83 0.91
N ALA A 60 -8.01 -12.12 -0.03
CA ALA A 60 -8.38 -12.79 -1.27
C ALA A 60 -8.92 -14.19 -1.01
N ALA A 61 -8.24 -15.00 -0.18
CA ALA A 61 -8.71 -16.34 0.17
C ALA A 61 -10.08 -16.31 0.84
N ARG A 62 -10.33 -15.37 1.76
CA ARG A 62 -11.64 -15.22 2.44
C ARG A 62 -12.77 -14.77 1.49
N THR A 63 -12.42 -14.08 0.41
CA THR A 63 -13.37 -13.62 -0.62
C THR A 63 -13.46 -14.55 -1.83
N GLY A 64 -12.84 -15.75 -1.78
CA GLY A 64 -12.86 -16.74 -2.85
C GLY A 64 -11.99 -16.35 -4.06
N ASN A 65 -11.00 -15.48 -3.88
CA ASN A 65 -10.07 -15.05 -4.92
C ASN A 65 -8.64 -15.54 -4.65
N THR A 66 -7.76 -15.43 -5.64
CA THR A 66 -6.32 -15.60 -5.50
C THR A 66 -5.60 -14.29 -5.88
N VAL A 67 -4.35 -14.13 -5.44
CA VAL A 67 -3.56 -12.92 -5.76
C VAL A 67 -2.24 -13.32 -6.38
N ARG A 68 -1.95 -12.70 -7.52
CA ARG A 68 -0.65 -12.68 -8.16
C ARG A 68 0.00 -11.32 -7.92
N PHE A 69 1.26 -11.31 -7.57
CA PHE A 69 2.02 -10.09 -7.27
C PHE A 69 2.96 -9.71 -8.40
N ARG A 70 3.17 -8.41 -8.58
CA ARG A 70 4.17 -7.87 -9.48
C ARG A 70 4.81 -6.61 -8.91
N MET A 71 6.12 -6.63 -8.74
CA MET A 71 6.89 -5.48 -8.29
C MET A 71 7.42 -4.69 -9.48
N VAL A 72 7.18 -3.38 -9.48
CA VAL A 72 7.60 -2.44 -10.52
C VAL A 72 7.95 -1.09 -9.89
N PRO A 73 8.66 -0.18 -10.61
CA PRO A 73 8.89 1.17 -10.12
C PRO A 73 7.57 1.87 -9.73
N TRP A 74 7.59 2.66 -8.66
CA TRP A 74 6.39 3.22 -8.02
C TRP A 74 5.47 3.99 -8.97
N ALA A 75 6.03 4.89 -9.80
CA ALA A 75 5.23 5.62 -10.77
C ALA A 75 4.54 4.69 -11.79
N ARG A 76 5.21 3.58 -12.18
CA ARG A 76 4.63 2.58 -13.07
C ARG A 76 3.51 1.79 -12.38
N ALA A 77 3.67 1.43 -11.10
CA ALA A 77 2.63 0.73 -10.34
C ALA A 77 1.35 1.57 -10.27
N GLN A 78 1.48 2.87 -9.98
CA GLN A 78 0.35 3.80 -9.98
C GLN A 78 -0.32 3.89 -11.38
N ALA A 79 0.47 4.04 -12.44
CA ALA A 79 -0.04 4.12 -13.80
C ALA A 79 -0.79 2.83 -14.21
N MET A 80 -0.25 1.64 -13.85
CA MET A 80 -0.90 0.36 -14.12
C MET A 80 -2.28 0.27 -13.46
N LEU A 81 -2.42 0.73 -12.20
CA LEU A 81 -3.71 0.74 -11.53
C LEU A 81 -4.71 1.68 -12.22
N VAL A 82 -4.31 2.93 -12.48
CA VAL A 82 -5.19 3.94 -13.10
C VAL A 82 -5.65 3.52 -14.50
N GLN A 83 -4.78 2.81 -15.24
CA GLN A 83 -5.08 2.28 -16.58
C GLN A 83 -5.84 0.94 -16.56
N GLY A 84 -6.18 0.40 -15.38
CA GLY A 84 -6.86 -0.89 -15.26
C GLY A 84 -6.01 -2.12 -15.65
N GLN A 85 -4.68 -1.96 -15.70
CA GLN A 85 -3.72 -3.03 -15.96
C GLN A 85 -3.34 -3.82 -14.69
N ALA A 86 -3.80 -3.38 -13.53
CA ALA A 86 -3.68 -4.04 -12.24
C ALA A 86 -4.98 -3.87 -11.47
N ASP A 87 -5.28 -4.82 -10.59
CA ASP A 87 -6.49 -4.85 -9.78
C ASP A 87 -6.30 -4.15 -8.43
N ILE A 88 -5.09 -4.22 -7.86
CA ILE A 88 -4.78 -3.69 -6.53
C ILE A 88 -3.40 -3.03 -6.55
N LEU A 89 -3.30 -1.84 -5.94
CA LEU A 89 -2.03 -1.17 -5.64
C LEU A 89 -1.77 -1.26 -4.13
N ILE A 90 -0.55 -1.68 -3.77
CA ILE A 90 -0.15 -1.88 -2.38
C ILE A 90 0.53 -0.62 -1.85
N GLY A 91 -0.02 -0.05 -0.79
CA GLY A 91 0.65 0.95 0.04
C GLY A 91 0.60 2.41 -0.39
N PRO A 92 -0.30 2.88 -1.28
CA PRO A 92 -0.39 4.30 -1.55
C PRO A 92 -0.90 5.07 -0.34
N TYR A 93 -0.31 6.25 -0.08
CA TYR A 93 -0.91 7.27 0.79
C TYR A 93 -1.98 8.04 0.00
N LYS A 94 -3.02 8.49 0.69
CA LYS A 94 -4.06 9.33 0.09
C LYS A 94 -3.51 10.74 -0.19
N THR A 95 -3.70 11.21 -1.43
CA THR A 95 -3.55 12.62 -1.83
C THR A 95 -4.77 13.02 -2.63
N PRO A 96 -5.08 14.33 -2.78
CA PRO A 96 -6.20 14.77 -3.59
C PRO A 96 -6.20 14.18 -5.00
N GLU A 97 -5.04 14.18 -5.68
CA GLU A 97 -4.89 13.66 -7.05
C GLU A 97 -5.14 12.14 -7.10
N ARG A 98 -4.63 11.40 -6.10
CA ARG A 98 -4.84 9.94 -6.04
C ARG A 98 -6.26 9.57 -5.70
N ILE A 99 -6.92 10.32 -4.79
CA ILE A 99 -8.34 10.14 -4.47
C ILE A 99 -9.22 10.40 -5.70
N ALA A 100 -8.82 11.36 -6.56
CA ALA A 100 -9.53 11.64 -7.81
C ALA A 100 -9.40 10.51 -8.84
N SER A 101 -8.30 9.74 -8.83
CA SER A 101 -7.98 8.75 -9.86
C SER A 101 -8.08 7.28 -9.43
N MET A 102 -8.12 7.00 -8.12
CA MET A 102 -8.12 5.66 -7.54
C MET A 102 -9.23 5.49 -6.50
N GLY A 103 -9.77 4.26 -6.36
CA GLY A 103 -10.61 3.85 -5.23
C GLY A 103 -9.72 3.32 -4.11
N PHE A 104 -9.80 3.89 -2.91
CA PHE A 104 -9.02 3.47 -1.76
C PHE A 104 -9.81 2.54 -0.85
N SER A 105 -9.11 1.65 -0.13
CA SER A 105 -9.69 0.98 1.03
C SER A 105 -10.15 2.01 2.07
N ASP A 106 -11.21 1.66 2.81
CA ASP A 106 -11.78 2.55 3.84
C ASP A 106 -10.74 2.83 4.93
N LYS A 107 -10.14 1.78 5.48
CA LYS A 107 -9.13 1.86 6.54
C LYS A 107 -7.72 1.70 5.99
N PRO A 108 -6.73 2.37 6.61
CA PRO A 108 -5.32 2.09 6.34
C PRO A 108 -4.90 0.76 6.99
N PHE A 109 -3.83 0.14 6.46
CA PHE A 109 -3.28 -1.07 7.05
C PHE A 109 -1.88 -0.88 7.63
N TYR A 110 -1.24 0.27 7.41
CA TYR A 110 0.02 0.66 8.06
C TYR A 110 0.19 2.17 8.14
N GLN A 111 1.19 2.58 8.94
CA GLN A 111 1.55 3.98 9.12
C GLN A 111 3.06 4.18 8.97
N ASP A 112 3.46 5.28 8.35
CA ASP A 112 4.84 5.70 8.19
C ASP A 112 5.10 7.08 8.78
N GLN A 113 6.22 7.21 9.50
CA GLN A 113 6.74 8.50 9.95
C GLN A 113 7.63 9.11 8.87
N MET A 114 7.19 10.22 8.28
CA MET A 114 8.01 11.02 7.37
C MET A 114 8.96 11.88 8.18
N VAL A 115 10.25 11.84 7.83
CA VAL A 115 11.30 12.59 8.53
C VAL A 115 12.31 13.17 7.54
N PHE A 116 13.10 14.13 8.01
CA PHE A 116 14.31 14.56 7.32
C PHE A 116 15.51 13.75 7.77
N TYR A 117 16.35 13.37 6.82
CA TYR A 117 17.68 12.80 7.06
C TYR A 117 18.74 13.84 6.67
N THR A 118 19.80 13.94 7.48
CA THR A 118 20.95 14.79 7.24
C THR A 118 22.24 13.99 7.42
N ARG A 119 23.38 14.56 6.98
CA ARG A 119 24.67 14.01 7.38
C ARG A 119 24.86 14.17 8.88
N GLN A 120 25.63 13.25 9.47
CA GLN A 120 25.89 13.21 10.90
C GLN A 120 26.60 14.49 11.40
N ASP A 121 27.48 15.08 10.58
CA ASP A 121 28.24 16.30 10.86
C ASP A 121 27.46 17.59 10.61
N ALA A 122 26.26 17.51 10.05
CA ALA A 122 25.45 18.70 9.79
C ALA A 122 24.97 19.36 11.09
N SER A 123 25.20 20.66 11.19
CA SER A 123 24.69 21.52 12.28
C SER A 123 23.21 21.88 12.11
N PHE A 124 22.57 21.40 11.07
CA PHE A 124 21.18 21.65 10.73
C PHE A 124 20.23 20.86 11.64
N GLY A 125 19.27 21.55 12.22
CA GLY A 125 18.13 21.00 12.94
C GLY A 125 16.82 21.44 12.31
N TRP A 126 15.73 20.72 12.62
CA TRP A 126 14.37 21.10 12.23
C TRP A 126 13.41 20.91 13.40
N ASP A 127 12.69 21.96 13.73
CA ASP A 127 11.74 22.06 14.83
C ASP A 127 10.27 22.18 14.37
N GLY A 128 10.03 22.11 13.05
CA GLY A 128 8.73 22.26 12.40
C GLY A 128 8.63 23.48 11.49
N ASP A 129 9.60 24.40 11.53
CA ASP A 129 9.65 25.54 10.61
C ASP A 129 10.39 25.16 9.31
N TYR A 130 9.66 25.15 8.20
CA TYR A 130 10.21 24.87 6.87
C TYR A 130 11.12 26.00 6.34
N ALA A 131 11.12 27.19 6.95
CA ALA A 131 11.99 28.29 6.55
C ALA A 131 13.47 27.89 6.60
N VAL A 132 13.85 26.97 7.49
CA VAL A 132 15.22 26.45 7.61
C VAL A 132 15.71 25.71 6.36
N LEU A 133 14.80 25.27 5.48
CA LEU A 133 15.10 24.56 4.23
C LEU A 133 15.35 25.51 3.05
N LYS A 134 15.05 26.81 3.17
CA LYS A 134 15.04 27.78 2.06
C LYS A 134 16.36 27.85 1.27
N ASN A 135 17.49 27.62 1.94
CA ASN A 135 18.81 27.65 1.33
C ASN A 135 19.49 26.28 1.36
N ARG A 136 18.69 25.19 1.43
CA ARG A 136 19.16 23.81 1.47
C ARG A 136 18.79 23.08 0.18
N ARG A 137 19.71 22.24 -0.28
CA ARG A 137 19.46 21.31 -1.38
C ARG A 137 18.75 20.10 -0.79
N VAL A 138 17.51 19.89 -1.21
CA VAL A 138 16.67 18.81 -0.70
C VAL A 138 16.50 17.74 -1.77
N VAL A 139 16.55 16.47 -1.41
CA VAL A 139 16.16 15.37 -2.29
C VAL A 139 14.94 14.65 -1.74
N LEU A 140 14.06 14.25 -2.64
CA LEU A 140 12.87 13.43 -2.38
C LEU A 140 12.79 12.26 -3.37
N LEU A 141 11.87 11.35 -3.14
CA LEU A 141 11.67 10.18 -4.02
C LEU A 141 10.57 10.45 -5.04
N ASN A 142 10.80 9.98 -6.25
CA ASN A 142 9.89 10.17 -7.38
C ASN A 142 8.50 9.55 -7.09
N GLY A 143 7.46 10.38 -7.23
CA GLY A 143 6.06 9.96 -7.08
C GLY A 143 5.62 9.64 -5.64
N TRP A 144 6.47 9.94 -4.62
CA TRP A 144 6.07 9.81 -3.22
C TRP A 144 5.27 11.04 -2.75
N ALA A 145 4.47 10.85 -1.70
CA ALA A 145 3.73 11.92 -1.02
C ALA A 145 4.31 12.15 0.38
N TYR A 146 4.41 13.41 0.78
CA TYR A 146 5.11 13.82 2.00
C TYR A 146 4.24 14.62 2.97
N GLY A 147 2.97 14.81 2.63
CA GLY A 147 2.00 15.56 3.43
C GLY A 147 1.63 16.91 2.81
N ALA A 148 0.46 17.41 3.23
CA ALA A 148 -0.12 18.61 2.63
C ALA A 148 0.74 19.86 2.86
N GLU A 149 1.31 20.00 4.05
CA GLU A 149 2.16 21.14 4.38
C GLU A 149 3.48 21.12 3.58
N TRP A 150 4.07 19.96 3.40
CA TRP A 150 5.23 19.81 2.53
C TRP A 150 4.92 20.25 1.08
N GLU A 151 3.80 19.78 0.52
CA GLU A 151 3.43 20.14 -0.86
C GLU A 151 3.18 21.65 -1.03
N ARG A 152 2.73 22.34 0.03
CA ARG A 152 2.56 23.79 0.05
C ARG A 152 3.89 24.54 0.01
N VAL A 153 4.90 24.08 0.73
CA VAL A 153 6.19 24.79 0.86
C VAL A 153 7.20 24.41 -0.22
N ARG A 154 7.11 23.19 -0.75
CA ARG A 154 8.02 22.60 -1.73
C ARG A 154 8.33 23.49 -2.95
N PRO A 155 7.36 24.23 -3.57
CA PRO A 155 7.65 25.09 -4.72
C PRO A 155 8.69 26.17 -4.46
N GLY A 156 8.89 26.59 -3.21
CA GLY A 156 9.89 27.59 -2.80
C GLY A 156 11.26 27.00 -2.43
N LEU A 157 11.47 25.69 -2.59
CA LEU A 157 12.68 25.00 -2.16
C LEU A 157 13.51 24.49 -3.37
N GLN A 158 14.82 24.31 -3.13
CA GLN A 158 15.73 23.68 -4.10
C GLN A 158 15.59 22.15 -4.01
N VAL A 159 14.74 21.57 -4.84
CA VAL A 159 14.38 20.13 -4.75
C VAL A 159 14.93 19.36 -5.93
N SER A 160 15.64 18.27 -5.62
CA SER A 160 16.05 17.20 -6.54
C SER A 160 15.21 15.95 -6.31
N VAL A 161 15.15 15.07 -7.31
CA VAL A 161 14.36 13.83 -7.24
C VAL A 161 15.29 12.63 -7.43
N ALA A 162 15.19 11.66 -6.52
CA ALA A 162 15.84 10.36 -6.63
C ALA A 162 14.80 9.25 -6.97
N ASN A 163 15.25 8.19 -7.64
CA ASN A 163 14.36 7.10 -8.05
C ASN A 163 14.10 6.06 -6.95
N ASN A 164 14.99 5.98 -5.95
CA ASN A 164 14.90 5.06 -4.81
C ASN A 164 15.65 5.61 -3.60
N VAL A 165 15.44 4.98 -2.45
CA VAL A 165 16.05 5.36 -1.15
C VAL A 165 17.58 5.33 -1.22
N GLU A 166 18.17 4.31 -1.84
CA GLU A 166 19.63 4.17 -1.94
C GLU A 166 20.26 5.36 -2.68
N ASN A 167 19.66 5.77 -3.81
CA ASN A 167 20.15 6.92 -4.58
C ASN A 167 20.02 8.23 -3.78
N GLY A 168 18.89 8.43 -3.06
CA GLY A 168 18.71 9.57 -2.17
C GLY A 168 19.78 9.63 -1.07
N LEU A 169 20.07 8.50 -0.44
CA LEU A 169 21.11 8.38 0.58
C LEU A 169 22.52 8.63 0.01
N LYS A 170 22.83 8.09 -1.19
CA LYS A 170 24.11 8.36 -1.88
C LYS A 170 24.28 9.85 -2.16
N MET A 171 23.24 10.53 -2.65
CA MET A 171 23.29 11.97 -2.85
C MET A 171 23.58 12.73 -1.56
N LEU A 172 22.98 12.32 -0.44
CA LEU A 172 23.20 12.93 0.87
C LEU A 172 24.63 12.70 1.39
N VAL A 173 25.11 11.45 1.37
CA VAL A 173 26.45 11.08 1.86
C VAL A 173 27.55 11.76 1.05
N HIS A 174 27.40 11.87 -0.28
CA HIS A 174 28.36 12.55 -1.15
C HIS A 174 28.18 14.07 -1.23
N ASN A 175 27.41 14.66 -0.31
CA ASN A 175 27.20 16.12 -0.23
C ASN A 175 26.63 16.75 -1.51
N HIS A 176 25.90 16.00 -2.32
CA HIS A 176 25.17 16.55 -3.47
C HIS A 176 23.90 17.26 -3.01
N VAL A 177 23.35 16.84 -1.86
CA VAL A 177 22.21 17.46 -1.18
C VAL A 177 22.50 17.59 0.31
N ASP A 178 21.74 18.45 1.00
CA ASP A 178 21.88 18.71 2.42
C ASP A 178 20.86 17.95 3.26
N VAL A 179 19.70 17.65 2.67
CA VAL A 179 18.56 17.02 3.32
C VAL A 179 17.93 15.98 2.39
N PHE A 180 17.61 14.81 2.95
CA PHE A 180 16.80 13.79 2.27
C PHE A 180 15.47 13.62 3.01
N VAL A 181 14.35 13.77 2.31
CA VAL A 181 13.00 13.57 2.85
C VAL A 181 12.56 12.14 2.56
N SER A 182 12.28 11.34 3.60
CA SER A 182 11.84 9.97 3.43
C SER A 182 11.13 9.46 4.68
N ASN A 183 10.57 8.25 4.63
CA ASN A 183 10.02 7.60 5.82
C ASN A 183 11.06 6.68 6.48
N ARG A 184 10.92 6.49 7.79
CA ARG A 184 11.85 5.69 8.59
C ARG A 184 11.85 4.22 8.19
N ARG A 185 10.67 3.63 7.99
CA ARG A 185 10.52 2.19 7.70
C ARG A 185 11.31 1.75 6.45
N ASN A 186 11.27 2.56 5.37
CA ASN A 186 12.02 2.25 4.15
C ASN A 186 13.48 2.67 4.22
N THR A 187 13.84 3.67 5.02
CA THR A 187 15.15 4.31 4.96
C THR A 187 16.14 3.75 5.97
N ASP A 188 15.70 3.52 7.22
CA ASP A 188 16.58 3.04 8.29
C ASP A 188 17.22 1.66 7.95
N PRO A 189 16.49 0.67 7.39
CA PRO A 189 17.11 -0.59 6.94
C PRO A 189 18.14 -0.41 5.83
N VAL A 190 17.90 0.51 4.90
CA VAL A 190 18.84 0.80 3.80
C VAL A 190 20.10 1.47 4.33
N ILE A 191 19.98 2.39 5.31
CA ILE A 191 21.13 2.99 6.01
C ILE A 191 21.98 1.89 6.66
N ALA A 192 21.36 0.94 7.35
CA ALA A 192 22.06 -0.17 8.00
C ALA A 192 22.77 -1.07 6.97
N ARG A 193 22.08 -1.47 5.90
CA ARG A 193 22.60 -2.31 4.82
C ARG A 193 23.78 -1.68 4.09
N LEU A 194 23.76 -0.36 3.87
CA LEU A 194 24.83 0.37 3.20
C LEU A 194 25.97 0.79 4.14
N GLY A 195 25.85 0.54 5.44
CA GLY A 195 26.85 0.93 6.42
C GLY A 195 26.93 2.45 6.68
N TYR A 196 25.87 3.19 6.35
CA TYR A 196 25.84 4.67 6.47
C TYR A 196 25.44 5.17 7.87
N GLY A 197 25.25 4.31 8.85
CA GLY A 197 24.81 4.68 10.20
C GLY A 197 25.67 5.70 10.93
N ARG A 198 26.97 5.80 10.60
CA ARG A 198 27.88 6.82 11.13
C ARG A 198 27.94 8.11 10.30
N GLN A 199 27.30 8.14 9.14
CA GLN A 199 27.36 9.24 8.17
C GLN A 199 26.03 9.98 8.07
N VAL A 200 24.90 9.31 8.36
CA VAL A 200 23.55 9.84 8.20
C VAL A 200 22.77 9.68 9.50
N LYS A 201 21.96 10.67 9.84
CA LYS A 201 21.02 10.64 10.96
C LYS A 201 19.65 11.15 10.54
N PRO A 202 18.56 10.56 11.06
CA PRO A 202 17.24 11.17 10.99
C PRO A 202 17.18 12.36 11.93
N LEU A 203 16.45 13.42 11.55
CA LEU A 203 16.06 14.46 12.49
C LEU A 203 14.92 13.95 13.39
N PRO A 204 14.90 14.35 14.67
CA PRO A 204 14.00 13.73 15.65
C PRO A 204 12.53 14.05 15.39
N LYS A 205 12.23 15.25 14.90
CA LYS A 205 10.85 15.68 14.68
C LYS A 205 10.26 15.05 13.41
N VAL A 206 9.08 14.43 13.57
CA VAL A 206 8.32 13.86 12.46
C VAL A 206 7.67 14.98 11.66
N ILE A 207 7.79 14.93 10.33
CA ILE A 207 7.14 15.84 9.40
C ILE A 207 5.63 15.59 9.43
N GLU A 208 5.26 14.34 9.18
CA GLU A 208 3.88 13.88 9.16
C GLU A 208 3.85 12.36 9.32
N VAL A 209 2.74 11.83 9.86
CA VAL A 209 2.45 10.40 9.85
C VAL A 209 1.55 10.12 8.66
N GLN A 210 2.04 9.32 7.72
CA GLN A 210 1.32 8.92 6.53
C GLN A 210 0.65 7.56 6.72
N ASN A 211 -0.62 7.47 6.35
CA ASN A 211 -1.36 6.23 6.35
C ASN A 211 -1.28 5.54 4.99
N GLY A 212 -0.93 4.25 5.00
CA GLY A 212 -0.86 3.43 3.80
C GLY A 212 -2.10 2.56 3.62
N TYR A 213 -2.60 2.50 2.39
CA TYR A 213 -3.86 1.87 2.02
C TYR A 213 -3.66 0.82 0.92
N PHE A 214 -4.69 0.03 0.67
CA PHE A 214 -4.86 -0.62 -0.63
C PHE A 214 -5.64 0.33 -1.55
N ALA A 215 -5.29 0.34 -2.83
CA ALA A 215 -6.08 1.07 -3.81
C ALA A 215 -6.46 0.18 -5.00
N PHE A 216 -7.57 0.52 -5.63
CA PHE A 216 -8.25 -0.20 -6.70
C PHE A 216 -8.48 0.75 -7.88
N PRO A 217 -8.67 0.25 -9.11
CA PRO A 217 -9.13 1.08 -10.20
C PRO A 217 -10.45 1.78 -9.84
N ARG A 218 -10.56 3.05 -10.19
CA ARG A 218 -11.78 3.83 -9.91
C ARG A 218 -12.83 3.55 -10.98
N SER A 219 -13.55 2.46 -10.82
CA SER A 219 -14.67 2.11 -11.69
C SER A 219 -15.71 1.28 -10.94
N PRO A 220 -17.00 1.31 -11.35
CA PRO A 220 -18.07 0.54 -10.71
C PRO A 220 -17.80 -0.96 -10.63
N THR A 221 -17.06 -1.50 -11.61
CA THR A 221 -16.68 -2.93 -11.64
C THR A 221 -15.80 -3.33 -10.46
N PHE A 222 -14.98 -2.41 -9.97
CA PHE A 222 -14.09 -2.65 -8.82
C PHE A 222 -14.69 -2.27 -7.47
N ASP A 223 -15.81 -1.54 -7.43
CA ASP A 223 -16.43 -1.13 -6.16
C ASP A 223 -16.87 -2.34 -5.34
N LYS A 224 -17.42 -3.39 -5.96
CA LYS A 224 -17.81 -4.62 -5.25
C LYS A 224 -16.58 -5.31 -4.64
N LEU A 225 -15.51 -5.45 -5.39
CA LEU A 225 -14.25 -6.04 -4.90
C LEU A 225 -13.68 -5.22 -3.74
N ARG A 226 -13.61 -3.90 -3.90
CA ARG A 226 -13.15 -2.99 -2.86
C ARG A 226 -13.95 -3.15 -1.56
N LEU A 227 -15.29 -3.15 -1.65
CA LEU A 227 -16.17 -3.34 -0.48
C LEU A 227 -15.95 -4.70 0.21
N GLN A 228 -15.74 -5.78 -0.55
CA GLN A 228 -15.41 -7.09 0.03
C GLN A 228 -14.07 -7.04 0.78
N PHE A 229 -13.06 -6.40 0.20
CA PHE A 229 -11.75 -6.24 0.85
C PHE A 229 -11.82 -5.31 2.06
N ASP A 230 -12.64 -4.26 2.02
CA ASP A 230 -12.89 -3.38 3.17
C ASP A 230 -13.52 -4.14 4.34
N GLN A 231 -14.49 -5.02 4.08
CA GLN A 231 -15.10 -5.88 5.11
C GLN A 231 -14.07 -6.81 5.75
N GLU A 232 -13.23 -7.47 4.93
CA GLU A 232 -12.19 -8.36 5.46
C GLU A 232 -11.11 -7.60 6.22
N LEU A 233 -10.68 -6.43 5.74
CA LEU A 233 -9.72 -5.59 6.45
C LEU A 233 -10.28 -5.10 7.80
N ASN A 234 -11.54 -4.69 7.84
CA ASN A 234 -12.21 -4.33 9.09
C ASN A 234 -12.26 -5.51 10.07
N ASN A 235 -12.58 -6.72 9.60
CA ASN A 235 -12.55 -7.92 10.43
C ASN A 235 -11.15 -8.21 10.98
N LEU A 236 -10.09 -8.06 10.17
CA LEU A 236 -8.69 -8.22 10.62
C LEU A 236 -8.30 -7.17 11.68
N ILE A 237 -8.85 -5.96 11.61
CA ILE A 237 -8.65 -4.89 12.60
C ILE A 237 -9.39 -5.26 13.90
N GLU A 238 -10.67 -5.56 13.83
CA GLU A 238 -11.55 -5.85 14.99
C GLU A 238 -11.10 -7.08 15.78
N THR A 239 -10.64 -8.13 15.09
CA THR A 239 -10.09 -9.34 15.73
C THR A 239 -8.67 -9.15 16.29
N GLY A 240 -8.03 -8.02 16.01
CA GLY A 240 -6.63 -7.74 16.38
C GLY A 240 -5.62 -8.53 15.55
N GLU A 241 -6.02 -9.18 14.47
CA GLU A 241 -5.13 -9.93 13.59
C GLU A 241 -4.17 -9.00 12.85
N LEU A 242 -4.66 -7.84 12.37
CA LEU A 242 -3.79 -6.80 11.79
C LEU A 242 -2.68 -6.38 12.76
N LYS A 243 -3.00 -6.17 14.03
CA LYS A 243 -2.01 -5.78 15.06
C LYS A 243 -0.96 -6.88 15.30
N LYS A 244 -1.37 -8.16 15.28
CA LYS A 244 -0.44 -9.30 15.39
C LYS A 244 0.49 -9.38 14.18
N LEU A 245 -0.05 -9.19 12.98
CA LEU A 245 0.74 -9.16 11.74
C LEU A 245 1.68 -7.95 11.72
N GLY A 246 1.22 -6.76 12.10
CA GLY A 246 2.05 -5.56 12.22
C GLY A 246 3.27 -5.80 13.12
N LYS A 247 3.07 -6.43 14.29
CA LYS A 247 4.18 -6.80 15.19
C LYS A 247 5.14 -7.80 14.56
N ARG A 248 4.63 -8.83 13.84
CA ARG A 248 5.46 -9.83 13.18
C ARG A 248 6.38 -9.23 12.13
N TYR A 249 5.87 -8.27 11.36
CA TYR A 249 6.62 -7.58 10.30
C TYR A 249 7.36 -6.33 10.79
N ASP A 250 7.27 -5.98 12.08
CA ASP A 250 7.78 -4.72 12.64
C ASP A 250 7.32 -3.50 11.81
N VAL A 251 6.01 -3.45 11.58
CA VAL A 251 5.31 -2.37 10.87
C VAL A 251 4.29 -1.74 11.81
N SER A 252 4.32 -0.40 11.93
CA SER A 252 3.31 0.34 12.67
C SER A 252 1.96 0.23 11.95
N VAL A 253 0.91 -0.11 12.70
CA VAL A 253 -0.46 -0.20 12.20
C VAL A 253 -1.36 0.77 12.97
N PRO A 254 -2.47 1.24 12.38
CA PRO A 254 -3.42 2.15 13.02
C PRO A 254 -4.03 1.60 14.29
#